data_bd6e9a9758f930285c6c95a165b3163a
#
_entry.id   bd6e9a9758f930285c6c95a165b3163a
#
_cell.length_a   1.000
_cell.length_b   1.000
_cell.length_c   1.000
_cell.angle_alpha   90.00
_cell.angle_beta   90.00
_cell.angle_gamma   90.00
#
_symmetry.space_group_name_H-M   'P 1'
#
loop_
_entity.id
_entity.type
_entity.pdbx_description
1 polymer ?
#
loop_
_entity_poly.entity_id
_entity_poly.type
_entity_poly.pdbx_seq_one_letter_code
_entity_poly.pdbx_strand_id
1 'polypeptide(L)'
;MTKPSNFDPFDALSSAYETMYEHVAGGLHAATHKTGPMIQELIDEAEAKVSDLQDITEEDAKKLATWLKRDLDDAINYVTETEYALTDWLGFETALIKASFINALLETADPTTLALLRMKENAHEPYIYRTGEITGFGTLICDECGEKLHFHEAGKIPPCPKCHETSFHRIQTD
;
A
#
# COMPACT_ATOMS: atom_id res chain seq x y z
N MET A 1 33.83 -5.67 -19.09
CA MET A 1 33.59 -4.56 -18.15
C MET A 1 32.20 -4.71 -17.57
N THR A 2 32.13 -5.34 -16.42
CA THR A 2 30.90 -5.45 -15.65
C THR A 2 30.63 -4.09 -14.99
N LYS A 3 29.52 -3.45 -15.38
CA LYS A 3 28.95 -2.33 -14.63
C LYS A 3 28.80 -2.77 -13.17
N PRO A 4 29.27 -2.00 -12.18
CA PRO A 4 28.85 -2.25 -10.82
C PRO A 4 27.33 -2.03 -10.79
N SER A 5 26.59 -3.07 -10.42
CA SER A 5 25.19 -2.91 -10.06
C SER A 5 25.18 -1.95 -8.87
N ASN A 6 24.72 -0.74 -9.09
CA ASN A 6 24.42 0.20 -8.02
C ASN A 6 23.21 -0.40 -7.28
N PHE A 7 23.50 -1.30 -6.34
CA PHE A 7 22.48 -1.90 -5.49
C PHE A 7 22.03 -0.80 -4.53
N ASP A 8 20.90 -0.18 -4.83
CA ASP A 8 20.23 0.70 -3.89
C ASP A 8 19.42 -0.18 -2.94
N PRO A 9 19.68 -0.17 -1.63
CA PRO A 9 18.89 -0.92 -0.64
C PRO A 9 17.38 -0.60 -0.71
N PHE A 10 17.03 0.57 -1.20
CA PHE A 10 15.64 0.99 -1.35
C PHE A 10 14.94 0.33 -2.54
N ASP A 11 15.67 -0.03 -3.59
CA ASP A 11 15.12 -0.82 -4.70
C ASP A 11 14.74 -2.22 -4.23
N ALA A 12 15.54 -2.81 -3.33
CA ALA A 12 15.23 -4.10 -2.72
C ALA A 12 13.98 -4.04 -1.84
N LEU A 13 13.82 -2.99 -1.03
CA LEU A 13 12.63 -2.80 -0.19
C LEU A 13 11.37 -2.57 -1.01
N SER A 14 11.44 -1.75 -2.06
CA SER A 14 10.32 -1.51 -2.96
C SER A 14 9.90 -2.79 -3.69
N SER A 15 10.87 -3.56 -4.17
CA SER A 15 10.63 -4.85 -4.83
C SER A 15 10.04 -5.89 -3.88
N ALA A 16 10.52 -5.94 -2.64
CA ALA A 16 9.97 -6.81 -1.60
C ALA A 16 8.53 -6.41 -1.25
N TYR A 17 8.25 -5.11 -1.15
CA TYR A 17 6.90 -4.60 -0.93
C TYR A 17 5.95 -5.01 -2.06
N GLU A 18 6.36 -4.89 -3.32
CA GLU A 18 5.56 -5.35 -4.47
C GLU A 18 5.31 -6.85 -4.42
N THR A 19 6.31 -7.65 -4.04
CA THR A 19 6.14 -9.10 -3.86
C THR A 19 5.12 -9.44 -2.79
N MET A 20 5.13 -8.73 -1.67
CA MET A 20 4.12 -8.88 -0.60
C MET A 20 2.72 -8.49 -1.10
N TYR A 21 2.65 -7.39 -1.83
CA TYR A 21 1.42 -6.87 -2.42
C TYR A 21 0.77 -7.88 -3.38
N GLU A 22 1.57 -8.46 -4.26
CA GLU A 22 1.13 -9.50 -5.22
C GLU A 22 0.67 -10.78 -4.50
N HIS A 23 1.35 -11.17 -3.42
CA HIS A 23 0.94 -12.33 -2.62
C HIS A 23 -0.44 -12.13 -2.00
N VAL A 24 -0.67 -10.97 -1.39
CA VAL A 24 -1.98 -10.62 -0.81
C VAL A 24 -3.05 -10.55 -1.89
N ALA A 25 -2.77 -9.93 -3.04
CA ALA A 25 -3.68 -9.84 -4.17
C ALA A 25 -4.07 -11.22 -4.70
N GLY A 26 -3.09 -12.09 -4.90
CA GLY A 26 -3.32 -13.47 -5.35
C GLY A 26 -4.15 -14.28 -4.37
N GLY A 27 -3.89 -14.15 -3.08
CA GLY A 27 -4.66 -14.78 -2.02
C GLY A 27 -6.11 -14.29 -1.96
N LEU A 28 -6.32 -12.98 -2.10
CA LEU A 28 -7.67 -12.38 -2.18
C LEU A 28 -8.44 -12.85 -3.41
N HIS A 29 -7.78 -12.93 -4.56
CA HIS A 29 -8.40 -13.42 -5.79
C HIS A 29 -8.83 -14.89 -5.68
N ALA A 30 -8.00 -15.72 -5.08
CA ALA A 30 -8.25 -17.15 -4.91
C ALA A 30 -9.27 -17.48 -3.79
N ALA A 31 -9.53 -16.57 -2.88
CA ALA A 31 -10.36 -16.82 -1.70
C ALA A 31 -11.85 -16.85 -2.04
N THR A 32 -12.53 -17.85 -1.50
CA THR A 32 -13.99 -17.98 -1.59
C THR A 32 -14.70 -17.02 -0.62
N HIS A 33 -14.11 -16.80 0.54
CA HIS A 33 -14.60 -15.87 1.56
C HIS A 33 -13.52 -14.84 1.88
N LYS A 34 -13.86 -13.56 1.80
CA LYS A 34 -12.93 -12.45 1.99
C LYS A 34 -13.27 -11.74 3.31
N THR A 35 -12.36 -11.82 4.27
CA THR A 35 -12.54 -11.24 5.61
C THR A 35 -11.27 -10.50 6.06
N GLY A 36 -11.41 -9.59 7.03
CA GLY A 36 -10.28 -8.88 7.62
C GLY A 36 -9.20 -9.81 8.20
N PRO A 37 -9.54 -10.82 9.01
CA PRO A 37 -8.58 -11.81 9.51
C PRO A 37 -7.81 -12.53 8.40
N MET A 38 -8.45 -12.81 7.27
CA MET A 38 -7.79 -13.44 6.11
C MET A 38 -6.73 -12.52 5.48
N ILE A 39 -7.01 -11.21 5.38
CA ILE A 39 -6.02 -10.25 4.90
C ILE A 39 -4.81 -10.24 5.83
N GLN A 40 -5.01 -10.25 7.14
CA GLN A 40 -3.93 -10.31 8.10
C GLN A 40 -3.08 -11.58 7.92
N GLU A 41 -3.71 -12.73 7.75
CA GLU A 41 -3.02 -14.00 7.49
C GLU A 41 -2.18 -13.94 6.20
N LEU A 42 -2.72 -13.38 5.12
CA LEU A 42 -1.99 -13.19 3.87
C LEU A 42 -0.81 -12.21 4.00
N ILE A 43 -0.94 -11.18 4.83
CA ILE A 43 0.17 -10.26 5.14
C ILE A 43 1.26 -10.99 5.94
N ASP A 44 0.89 -11.78 6.93
CA ASP A 44 1.84 -12.54 7.76
C ASP A 44 2.59 -13.60 6.91
N GLU A 45 1.90 -14.27 6.00
CA GLU A 45 2.53 -15.18 5.02
C GLU A 45 3.48 -14.43 4.08
N ALA A 46 3.09 -13.25 3.61
CA ALA A 46 3.92 -12.42 2.75
C ALA A 46 5.17 -11.91 3.48
N GLU A 47 5.06 -11.53 4.75
CA GLU A 47 6.19 -11.15 5.61
C GLU A 47 7.19 -12.31 5.72
N ALA A 48 6.71 -13.51 6.04
CA ALA A 48 7.57 -14.70 6.13
C ALA A 48 8.28 -14.97 4.79
N LYS A 49 7.58 -14.84 3.68
CA LYS A 49 8.12 -15.07 2.34
C LYS A 49 9.23 -14.10 1.96
N VAL A 50 9.10 -12.80 2.27
CA VAL A 50 10.14 -11.82 1.94
C VAL A 50 11.29 -11.83 2.93
N SER A 51 11.09 -12.26 4.19
CA SER A 51 12.17 -12.41 5.17
C SER A 51 13.17 -13.52 4.80
N ASP A 52 12.77 -14.45 3.94
CA ASP A 52 13.66 -15.48 3.39
C ASP A 52 14.53 -14.98 2.22
N LEU A 53 14.29 -13.76 1.73
CA LEU A 53 15.08 -13.13 0.67
C LEU A 53 16.42 -12.65 1.25
N GLN A 54 17.52 -12.89 0.54
CA GLN A 54 18.88 -12.59 1.02
C GLN A 54 19.15 -11.11 1.34
N ASP A 55 18.40 -10.21 0.69
CA ASP A 55 18.63 -8.76 0.77
C ASP A 55 17.65 -8.06 1.72
N ILE A 56 16.78 -8.79 2.39
CA ILE A 56 15.76 -8.25 3.30
C ILE A 56 15.99 -8.79 4.71
N THR A 57 16.15 -7.89 5.67
CA THR A 57 16.23 -8.27 7.09
C THR A 57 14.85 -8.59 7.65
N GLU A 58 14.78 -9.38 8.71
CA GLU A 58 13.52 -9.65 9.41
C GLU A 58 12.85 -8.35 9.92
N GLU A 59 13.66 -7.39 10.37
CA GLU A 59 13.16 -6.08 10.80
C GLU A 59 12.54 -5.30 9.63
N ASP A 60 13.17 -5.33 8.46
CA ASP A 60 12.64 -4.65 7.27
C ASP A 60 11.38 -5.35 6.76
N ALA A 61 11.30 -6.67 6.77
CA ALA A 61 10.09 -7.41 6.44
C ALA A 61 8.91 -7.02 7.35
N LYS A 62 9.13 -6.87 8.64
CA LYS A 62 8.11 -6.39 9.60
C LYS A 62 7.65 -4.96 9.32
N LYS A 63 8.59 -4.07 8.98
CA LYS A 63 8.25 -2.68 8.58
C LYS A 63 7.40 -2.68 7.31
N LEU A 64 7.79 -3.46 6.31
CA LEU A 64 7.05 -3.59 5.05
C LEU A 64 5.63 -4.13 5.28
N ALA A 65 5.47 -5.14 6.13
CA ALA A 65 4.17 -5.69 6.52
C ALA A 65 3.29 -4.62 7.19
N THR A 66 3.85 -3.82 8.08
CA THR A 66 3.16 -2.72 8.75
C THR A 66 2.69 -1.65 7.76
N TRP A 67 3.55 -1.26 6.82
CA TRP A 67 3.21 -0.26 5.81
C TRP A 67 2.19 -0.80 4.80
N LEU A 68 2.32 -2.06 4.39
CA LEU A 68 1.35 -2.71 3.53
C LEU A 68 -0.03 -2.77 4.18
N LYS A 69 -0.11 -3.16 5.46
CA LYS A 69 -1.36 -3.17 6.22
C LYS A 69 -2.00 -1.78 6.27
N ARG A 70 -1.22 -0.75 6.56
CA ARG A 70 -1.67 0.65 6.55
C ARG A 70 -2.27 1.04 5.20
N ASP A 71 -1.55 0.76 4.12
CA ASP A 71 -1.98 1.13 2.77
C ASP A 71 -3.27 0.42 2.36
N LEU A 72 -3.43 -0.86 2.76
CA LEU A 72 -4.64 -1.63 2.52
C LEU A 72 -5.82 -1.13 3.35
N ASP A 73 -5.61 -0.87 4.63
CA ASP A 73 -6.64 -0.33 5.51
C ASP A 73 -7.15 1.02 5.03
N ASP A 74 -6.24 1.89 4.58
CA ASP A 74 -6.56 3.22 4.08
C ASP A 74 -7.44 3.14 2.82
N ALA A 75 -7.07 2.26 1.87
CA ALA A 75 -7.86 2.03 0.66
C ALA A 75 -9.25 1.46 0.96
N ILE A 76 -9.33 0.46 1.84
CA ILE A 76 -10.59 -0.20 2.22
C ILE A 76 -11.50 0.79 2.96
N ASN A 77 -10.95 1.57 3.88
CA ASN A 77 -11.70 2.57 4.63
C ASN A 77 -12.27 3.64 3.71
N TYR A 78 -11.46 4.17 2.78
CA TYR A 78 -11.92 5.16 1.82
C TYR A 78 -13.14 4.68 1.02
N VAL A 79 -13.03 3.50 0.40
CA VAL A 79 -14.12 2.96 -0.43
C VAL A 79 -15.36 2.62 0.40
N THR A 80 -15.17 2.17 1.65
CA THR A 80 -16.28 1.78 2.53
C THR A 80 -17.06 2.99 3.07
N GLU A 81 -16.37 4.10 3.32
CA GLU A 81 -16.95 5.27 3.99
C GLU A 81 -17.54 6.30 3.03
N THR A 82 -17.01 6.34 1.81
CA THR A 82 -17.25 7.46 0.92
C THR A 82 -18.18 7.18 -0.24
N GLU A 83 -18.51 5.92 -0.49
CA GLU A 83 -19.20 5.48 -1.71
C GLU A 83 -18.50 5.88 -3.03
N TYR A 84 -17.29 6.47 -2.94
CA TYR A 84 -16.47 6.81 -4.09
C TYR A 84 -15.70 5.58 -4.60
N ALA A 85 -15.37 5.60 -5.88
CA ALA A 85 -14.61 4.52 -6.50
C ALA A 85 -13.15 4.52 -6.03
N LEU A 86 -12.53 3.33 -6.00
CA LEU A 86 -11.10 3.19 -5.69
C LEU A 86 -10.21 4.06 -6.60
N THR A 87 -10.65 4.35 -7.83
CA THR A 87 -9.99 5.27 -8.76
C THR A 87 -9.85 6.68 -8.22
N ASP A 88 -10.83 7.15 -7.43
CA ASP A 88 -10.79 8.47 -6.81
C ASP A 88 -9.75 8.51 -5.68
N TRP A 89 -9.64 7.42 -4.92
CA TRP A 89 -8.60 7.27 -3.90
C TRP A 89 -7.19 7.25 -4.50
N LEU A 90 -7.02 6.60 -5.64
CA LEU A 90 -5.73 6.59 -6.35
C LEU A 90 -5.34 7.99 -6.84
N GLY A 91 -6.32 8.79 -7.24
CA GLY A 91 -6.10 10.14 -7.76
C GLY A 91 -5.56 10.19 -9.19
N PHE A 92 -5.57 9.05 -9.91
CA PHE A 92 -5.17 8.93 -11.32
C PHE A 92 -5.82 7.71 -11.98
N GLU A 93 -5.75 7.61 -13.31
CA GLU A 93 -6.36 6.51 -14.05
C GLU A 93 -5.64 5.18 -13.84
N THR A 94 -6.41 4.12 -13.61
CA THR A 94 -5.90 2.76 -13.33
C THR A 94 -5.11 2.14 -14.47
N ALA A 95 -5.26 2.64 -15.70
CA ALA A 95 -4.49 2.17 -16.86
C ALA A 95 -2.96 2.38 -16.71
N LEU A 96 -2.54 3.27 -15.80
CA LEU A 96 -1.14 3.53 -15.50
C LEU A 96 -0.56 2.57 -14.44
N ILE A 97 -1.39 1.68 -13.87
CA ILE A 97 -1.00 0.80 -12.77
C ILE A 97 -0.84 -0.62 -13.28
N LYS A 98 0.34 -1.17 -13.14
CA LYS A 98 0.61 -2.61 -13.32
C LYS A 98 0.28 -3.39 -12.06
N ALA A 99 -0.94 -3.29 -11.54
CA ALA A 99 -1.24 -3.87 -10.26
C ALA A 99 -2.31 -4.95 -10.34
N SER A 100 -1.89 -6.20 -10.19
CA SER A 100 -2.78 -7.34 -9.93
C SER A 100 -3.66 -7.13 -8.69
N PHE A 101 -3.13 -6.43 -7.69
CA PHE A 101 -3.86 -6.12 -6.46
C PHE A 101 -5.03 -5.16 -6.67
N ILE A 102 -4.83 -4.07 -7.42
CA ILE A 102 -5.91 -3.12 -7.73
C ILE A 102 -7.03 -3.82 -8.48
N ASN A 103 -6.68 -4.71 -9.43
CA ASN A 103 -7.67 -5.53 -10.12
C ASN A 103 -8.41 -6.44 -9.14
N ALA A 104 -7.70 -7.09 -8.21
CA ALA A 104 -8.33 -7.93 -7.19
C ALA A 104 -9.24 -7.13 -6.25
N LEU A 105 -8.87 -5.91 -5.87
CA LEU A 105 -9.74 -5.01 -5.10
C LEU A 105 -10.94 -4.53 -5.92
N LEU A 106 -10.76 -4.20 -7.19
CA LEU A 106 -11.86 -3.78 -8.07
C LEU A 106 -12.86 -4.90 -8.32
N GLU A 107 -12.39 -6.14 -8.46
CA GLU A 107 -13.25 -7.33 -8.55
C GLU A 107 -14.02 -7.58 -7.23
N THR A 108 -13.50 -7.09 -6.12
CA THR A 108 -14.06 -7.24 -4.77
C THR A 108 -14.89 -6.03 -4.34
N ALA A 109 -14.97 -4.99 -5.16
CA ALA A 109 -15.51 -3.66 -4.81
C ALA A 109 -17.04 -3.60 -4.60
N ASP A 110 -17.65 -4.67 -4.18
CA ASP A 110 -18.96 -4.67 -3.55
C ASP A 110 -18.83 -4.13 -2.12
N PRO A 111 -19.62 -3.11 -1.73
CA PRO A 111 -19.53 -2.47 -0.41
C PRO A 111 -19.64 -3.45 0.76
N THR A 112 -20.45 -4.50 0.61
CA THR A 112 -20.62 -5.54 1.64
C THR A 112 -19.34 -6.34 1.83
N THR A 113 -18.70 -6.75 0.75
CA THR A 113 -17.44 -7.50 0.80
C THR A 113 -16.30 -6.64 1.34
N LEU A 114 -16.22 -5.37 0.95
CA LEU A 114 -15.25 -4.43 1.49
C LEU A 114 -15.45 -4.18 2.99
N ALA A 115 -16.69 -4.10 3.46
CA ALA A 115 -17.00 -4.00 4.89
C ALA A 115 -16.54 -5.24 5.68
N LEU A 116 -16.61 -6.42 5.06
CA LEU A 116 -16.10 -7.66 5.66
C LEU A 116 -14.57 -7.73 5.70
N LEU A 117 -13.92 -7.06 4.74
CA LEU A 117 -12.45 -6.95 4.68
C LEU A 117 -11.90 -5.96 5.71
N ARG A 118 -12.74 -5.10 6.28
CA ARG A 118 -12.34 -4.16 7.32
C ARG A 118 -11.69 -4.93 8.46
N MET A 119 -10.39 -4.72 8.63
CA MET A 119 -9.71 -5.20 9.82
C MET A 119 -10.23 -4.39 11.00
N LYS A 120 -10.99 -5.06 11.86
CA LYS A 120 -11.56 -4.45 13.06
C LYS A 120 -10.47 -3.71 13.82
N GLU A 121 -10.66 -2.48 13.98
CA GLU A 121 -10.50 -1.68 15.17
C GLU A 121 -9.98 -0.28 14.89
N ASN A 122 -10.69 0.59 15.52
CA ASN A 122 -10.42 1.96 15.88
C ASN A 122 -10.74 3.03 14.85
N ALA A 123 -11.78 3.78 15.29
CA ALA A 123 -12.09 5.11 14.82
C ALA A 123 -10.82 5.86 14.35
N HIS A 124 -10.72 5.99 13.10
CA HIS A 124 -10.34 7.09 12.25
C HIS A 124 -9.39 8.16 12.83
N GLU A 125 -8.19 7.74 13.25
CA GLU A 125 -7.07 8.65 13.07
C GLU A 125 -6.53 8.41 11.66
N PRO A 126 -6.46 9.46 10.81
CA PRO A 126 -5.89 9.34 9.49
C PRO A 126 -4.46 8.82 9.60
N TYR A 127 -4.13 7.82 8.78
CA TYR A 127 -2.78 7.29 8.76
C TYR A 127 -1.79 8.36 8.30
N ILE A 128 -0.68 8.48 9.03
CA ILE A 128 0.42 9.37 8.67
C ILE A 128 1.44 8.57 7.87
N TYR A 129 1.84 9.14 6.74
CA TYR A 129 2.90 8.63 5.87
C TYR A 129 4.13 9.53 6.02
N ARG A 130 5.31 8.93 6.16
CA ARG A 130 6.53 9.68 6.42
C ARG A 130 7.58 9.45 5.34
N THR A 131 8.35 10.49 5.06
CA THR A 131 9.53 10.38 4.21
C THR A 131 10.44 9.24 4.67
N GLY A 132 10.87 8.42 3.74
CA GLY A 132 11.72 7.26 4.00
C GLY A 132 10.98 5.94 4.11
N GLU A 133 9.68 5.95 4.33
CA GLU A 133 8.84 4.76 4.30
C GLU A 133 8.57 4.31 2.87
N ILE A 134 8.21 3.05 2.70
CA ILE A 134 7.70 2.52 1.43
C ILE A 134 6.18 2.63 1.42
N THR A 135 5.62 3.04 0.29
CA THR A 135 4.18 3.04 0.03
C THR A 135 3.88 2.40 -1.32
N GLY A 136 2.70 1.85 -1.44
CA GLY A 136 2.17 1.34 -2.71
C GLY A 136 1.52 2.44 -3.56
N PHE A 137 0.73 2.00 -4.51
CA PHE A 137 0.01 2.86 -5.47
C PHE A 137 -0.88 3.89 -4.78
N GLY A 138 -1.03 5.04 -5.38
CA GLY A 138 -1.96 6.07 -4.95
C GLY A 138 -1.34 7.44 -4.83
N THR A 139 -2.09 8.37 -4.23
CA THR A 139 -1.68 9.76 -4.08
C THR A 139 -1.51 10.11 -2.62
N LEU A 140 -0.36 10.64 -2.27
CA LEU A 140 -0.08 11.26 -0.98
C LEU A 140 -0.20 12.79 -1.08
N ILE A 141 -0.74 13.41 -0.05
CA ILE A 141 -0.90 14.85 0.08
C ILE A 141 -0.01 15.34 1.21
N CYS A 142 0.82 16.33 0.94
CA CYS A 142 1.67 16.95 1.95
C CYS A 142 0.82 17.65 3.02
N ASP A 143 1.08 17.36 4.28
CA ASP A 143 0.33 17.92 5.42
C ASP A 143 0.48 19.43 5.55
N GLU A 144 1.61 20.00 5.09
CA GLU A 144 1.89 21.42 5.24
C GLU A 144 1.39 22.25 4.04
N CYS A 145 1.67 21.83 2.80
CA CYS A 145 1.42 22.66 1.63
C CYS A 145 0.39 22.11 0.64
N GLY A 146 -0.14 20.91 0.90
CA GLY A 146 -1.14 20.27 0.05
C GLY A 146 -0.60 19.75 -1.30
N GLU A 147 0.72 19.73 -1.50
CA GLU A 147 1.33 19.17 -2.72
C GLU A 147 1.04 17.67 -2.83
N LYS A 148 0.75 17.22 -4.04
CA LYS A 148 0.38 15.83 -4.34
C LYS A 148 1.54 15.04 -4.92
N LEU A 149 1.82 13.89 -4.34
CA LEU A 149 2.80 12.91 -4.82
C LEU A 149 2.03 11.68 -5.34
N HIS A 150 2.23 11.34 -6.61
CA HIS A 150 1.59 10.19 -7.24
C HIS A 150 2.54 9.00 -7.32
N PHE A 151 2.11 7.85 -6.81
CA PHE A 151 2.84 6.59 -6.84
C PHE A 151 2.15 5.63 -7.80
N HIS A 152 2.77 5.38 -8.95
CA HIS A 152 2.31 4.42 -9.97
C HIS A 152 2.87 3.01 -9.74
N GLU A 153 3.81 2.91 -8.85
CA GLU A 153 4.45 1.67 -8.38
C GLU A 153 4.88 1.87 -6.92
N ALA A 154 5.22 0.77 -6.23
CA ALA A 154 5.72 0.86 -4.88
C ALA A 154 7.05 1.62 -4.86
N GLY A 155 7.21 2.52 -3.90
CA GLY A 155 8.39 3.34 -3.81
C GLY A 155 8.59 4.02 -2.47
N LYS A 156 9.80 4.53 -2.27
CA LYS A 156 10.16 5.29 -1.10
C LYS A 156 9.55 6.69 -1.16
N ILE A 157 8.94 7.11 -0.07
CA ILE A 157 8.36 8.45 0.06
C ILE A 157 9.50 9.48 0.17
N PRO A 158 9.64 10.41 -0.78
CA PRO A 158 10.62 11.49 -0.71
C PRO A 158 10.13 12.62 0.21
N PRO A 159 11.00 13.56 0.60
CA PRO A 159 10.55 14.84 1.14
C PRO A 159 9.64 15.57 0.13
N CYS A 160 8.72 16.38 0.62
CA CYS A 160 7.86 17.18 -0.26
C CYS A 160 8.70 18.02 -1.24
N PRO A 161 8.47 17.91 -2.55
CA PRO A 161 9.27 18.66 -3.53
C PRO A 161 9.05 20.18 -3.46
N LYS A 162 7.97 20.63 -2.81
CA LYS A 162 7.60 22.03 -2.73
C LYS A 162 8.04 22.70 -1.42
N CYS A 163 7.78 22.08 -0.27
CA CYS A 163 8.07 22.69 1.03
C CYS A 163 9.08 21.90 1.88
N HIS A 164 9.54 20.73 1.40
CA HIS A 164 10.46 19.82 2.09
C HIS A 164 9.91 19.19 3.39
N GLU A 165 8.61 19.31 3.65
CA GLU A 165 7.96 18.61 4.74
C GLU A 165 8.05 17.08 4.55
N THR A 166 7.98 16.35 5.65
CA THR A 166 8.25 14.91 5.71
C THR A 166 7.03 14.08 6.10
N SER A 167 5.88 14.74 6.26
CA SER A 167 4.62 14.16 6.70
C SER A 167 3.54 14.31 5.62
N PHE A 168 2.80 13.24 5.40
CA PHE A 168 1.80 13.14 4.34
C PHE A 168 0.60 12.33 4.83
N HIS A 169 -0.53 12.52 4.17
CA HIS A 169 -1.73 11.68 4.29
C HIS A 169 -2.27 11.30 2.91
N ARG A 170 -3.14 10.30 2.86
CA ARG A 170 -3.89 9.97 1.65
C ARG A 170 -5.12 10.87 1.50
N ILE A 171 -5.71 10.88 0.31
CA ILE A 171 -6.96 11.59 0.06
C ILE A 171 -8.01 11.12 1.07
N GLN A 172 -8.55 12.06 1.80
CA GLN A 172 -9.67 11.84 2.70
C GLN A 172 -10.88 12.59 2.16
N THR A 173 -12.05 12.11 2.50
CA THR A 173 -13.30 12.85 2.24
C THR A 173 -13.58 13.75 3.42
N ASP A 174 -13.85 14.98 3.11
CA ASP A 174 -14.47 15.93 4.06
C ASP A 174 -15.92 15.54 4.38
#